data_8619323a4513ba2ea58f7ffd64a76710
#
_entry.id   8619323a4513ba2ea58f7ffd64a76710
#
_cell.length_a   1.000
_cell.length_b   1.000
_cell.length_c   1.000
_cell.angle_alpha   90.00
_cell.angle_beta   90.00
_cell.angle_gamma   90.00
#
_symmetry.space_group_name_H-M   'P 1'
#
loop_
_entity.id
_entity.type
_entity.pdbx_description
1 polymer ?
#
loop_
_entity_poly.entity_id
_entity_poly.type
_entity_poly.pdbx_seq_one_letter_code
_entity_poly.pdbx_strand_id
1 'polypeptide(L)'
;GSVEFVEIQNISGSPVPLAGVQVEGIGYVFDAGTPELDPGEVVLVVENDPTTFRATFNPPAAVGVFGPYAGRLSNGGEKVALKLPEENPLPAEPDLKPAVDIADYNDTSPWPTSPDGTGTTLERLLPASYGSDPASWQASISPGGTPGVVDSSPPTDWRDAYFTSAELLE
;
A
#
# COMPACT_ATOMS: atom_id res chain seq x y z
N GLY A 1 17.79 -12.38 -2.88
CA GLY A 1 17.42 -10.97 -2.87
C GLY A 1 16.06 -10.84 -2.22
N SER A 2 15.82 -9.76 -1.51
CA SER A 2 14.48 -9.41 -1.04
C SER A 2 13.60 -9.12 -2.26
N VAL A 3 12.38 -9.63 -2.24
CA VAL A 3 11.39 -9.31 -3.27
C VAL A 3 10.58 -8.14 -2.72
N GLU A 4 10.58 -7.04 -3.47
CA GLU A 4 9.87 -5.82 -3.09
C GLU A 4 8.44 -5.84 -3.64
N PHE A 5 7.51 -5.23 -2.91
CA PHE A 5 6.13 -5.06 -3.35
C PHE A 5 5.47 -3.85 -2.70
N VAL A 6 4.43 -3.35 -3.35
CA VAL A 6 3.51 -2.35 -2.80
C VAL A 6 2.12 -2.99 -2.74
N GLU A 7 1.48 -2.91 -1.59
CA GLU A 7 0.10 -3.34 -1.40
C GLU A 7 -0.83 -2.13 -1.41
N ILE A 8 -1.91 -2.21 -2.17
CA ILE A 8 -2.92 -1.15 -2.32
C ILE A 8 -4.26 -1.73 -1.93
N GLN A 9 -4.93 -1.09 -0.98
CA GLN A 9 -6.27 -1.45 -0.52
C GLN A 9 -7.31 -0.40 -0.91
N ASN A 10 -8.47 -0.85 -1.39
CA ASN A 10 -9.62 0.04 -1.53
C ASN A 10 -10.32 0.20 -0.16
N ILE A 11 -10.15 1.36 0.45
CA ILE A 11 -10.78 1.72 1.73
C ILE A 11 -12.08 2.51 1.54
N SER A 12 -12.52 2.71 0.31
CA SER A 12 -13.79 3.40 0.01
C SER A 12 -14.99 2.45 0.09
N GLY A 13 -16.18 3.00 0.07
CA GLY A 13 -17.43 2.22 0.04
C GLY A 13 -17.90 1.83 -1.36
N SER A 14 -17.10 2.05 -2.41
CA SER A 14 -17.46 1.78 -3.82
C SER A 14 -16.29 1.15 -4.58
N PRO A 15 -16.54 0.39 -5.65
CA PRO A 15 -15.49 -0.08 -6.54
C PRO A 15 -14.66 1.09 -7.10
N VAL A 16 -13.35 0.91 -7.20
CA VAL A 16 -12.41 1.92 -7.70
C VAL A 16 -11.75 1.41 -8.98
N PRO A 17 -11.85 2.15 -10.10
CA PRO A 17 -11.15 1.78 -11.33
C PRO A 17 -9.64 1.93 -11.15
N LEU A 18 -8.88 0.87 -11.43
CA LEU A 18 -7.42 0.90 -11.37
C LEU A 18 -6.77 1.29 -12.71
N ALA A 19 -7.51 1.18 -13.82
CA ALA A 19 -6.97 1.51 -15.15
C ALA A 19 -6.36 2.91 -15.21
N GLY A 20 -5.07 3.00 -15.57
CA GLY A 20 -4.32 4.25 -15.65
C GLY A 20 -3.84 4.84 -14.31
N VAL A 21 -4.23 4.25 -13.17
CA VAL A 21 -3.67 4.64 -11.87
C VAL A 21 -2.16 4.39 -11.87
N GLN A 22 -1.40 5.34 -11.38
CA GLN A 22 0.06 5.29 -11.31
C GLN A 22 0.53 5.12 -9.86
N VAL A 23 1.49 4.21 -9.67
CA VAL A 23 2.28 4.11 -8.43
C VAL A 23 3.61 4.79 -8.68
N GLU A 24 3.68 6.10 -8.33
CA GLU A 24 4.92 6.89 -8.40
C GLU A 24 5.90 6.39 -7.34
N GLY A 25 7.19 6.49 -7.59
CA GLY A 25 8.26 5.91 -6.80
C GLY A 25 8.76 4.64 -7.48
N ILE A 26 7.89 3.67 -7.73
CA ILE A 26 8.25 2.42 -8.43
C ILE A 26 8.01 2.46 -9.95
N GLY A 27 7.42 3.53 -10.48
CA GLY A 27 7.21 3.71 -11.93
C GLY A 27 6.21 2.74 -12.55
N TYR A 28 5.21 2.27 -11.81
CA TYR A 28 4.17 1.36 -12.29
C TYR A 28 2.88 2.10 -12.69
N VAL A 29 2.25 1.67 -13.78
CA VAL A 29 0.94 2.17 -14.23
C VAL A 29 0.06 0.97 -14.52
N PHE A 30 -1.13 0.92 -13.97
CA PHE A 30 -2.10 -0.14 -14.24
C PHE A 30 -2.64 -0.04 -15.67
N ASP A 31 -2.64 -1.16 -16.39
CA ASP A 31 -3.14 -1.25 -17.76
C ASP A 31 -4.65 -0.94 -17.86
N ALA A 32 -5.08 -0.52 -19.06
CA ALA A 32 -6.48 -0.20 -19.34
C ALA A 32 -7.46 -1.38 -19.12
N GLY A 33 -6.96 -2.61 -19.14
CA GLY A 33 -7.76 -3.82 -18.90
C GLY A 33 -7.76 -4.29 -17.44
N THR A 34 -7.14 -3.53 -16.53
CA THR A 34 -7.13 -3.90 -15.11
C THR A 34 -8.54 -3.79 -14.53
N PRO A 35 -9.05 -4.84 -13.84
CA PRO A 35 -10.35 -4.81 -13.18
C PRO A 35 -10.43 -3.70 -12.13
N GLU A 36 -11.66 -3.28 -11.82
CA GLU A 36 -11.93 -2.46 -10.66
C GLU A 36 -11.58 -3.21 -9.38
N LEU A 37 -11.23 -2.48 -8.34
CA LEU A 37 -10.94 -2.99 -7.01
C LEU A 37 -12.17 -2.75 -6.13
N ASP A 38 -12.82 -3.83 -5.69
CA ASP A 38 -14.00 -3.74 -4.84
C ASP A 38 -13.68 -3.24 -3.42
N PRO A 39 -14.67 -2.70 -2.68
CA PRO A 39 -14.46 -2.23 -1.31
C PRO A 39 -13.83 -3.29 -0.41
N GLY A 40 -12.73 -2.93 0.26
CA GLY A 40 -11.98 -3.81 1.15
C GLY A 40 -10.99 -4.72 0.46
N GLU A 41 -11.04 -4.86 -0.86
CA GLU A 41 -10.08 -5.67 -1.60
C GLU A 41 -8.69 -5.02 -1.65
N VAL A 42 -7.70 -5.86 -1.90
CA VAL A 42 -6.30 -5.47 -2.08
C VAL A 42 -5.74 -5.97 -3.39
N VAL A 43 -4.75 -5.25 -3.90
CA VAL A 43 -3.88 -5.68 -4.99
C VAL A 43 -2.43 -5.48 -4.61
N LEU A 44 -1.56 -6.29 -5.21
CA LEU A 44 -0.11 -6.24 -5.02
C LEU A 44 0.55 -5.82 -6.34
N VAL A 45 1.48 -4.87 -6.25
CA VAL A 45 2.39 -4.50 -7.36
C VAL A 45 3.79 -4.93 -6.97
N VAL A 46 4.40 -5.83 -7.75
CA VAL A 46 5.60 -6.56 -7.36
C VAL A 46 6.79 -6.25 -8.26
N GLU A 47 8.01 -6.24 -7.70
CA GLU A 47 9.25 -6.01 -8.45
C GLU A 47 9.55 -7.13 -9.44
N ASN A 48 9.29 -8.37 -9.06
CA ASN A 48 9.58 -9.53 -9.85
C ASN A 48 8.36 -10.04 -10.66
N ASP A 49 8.54 -11.13 -11.39
CA ASP A 49 7.42 -11.78 -12.09
C ASP A 49 6.30 -12.21 -11.11
N PRO A 50 5.03 -11.87 -11.39
CA PRO A 50 3.90 -12.19 -10.52
C PRO A 50 3.73 -13.68 -10.21
N THR A 51 4.09 -14.57 -11.13
CA THR A 51 4.02 -16.02 -10.92
C THR A 51 5.07 -16.46 -9.89
N THR A 52 6.27 -15.91 -10.01
CA THR A 52 7.36 -16.14 -9.06
C THR A 52 7.02 -15.59 -7.67
N PHE A 53 6.41 -14.40 -7.60
CA PHE A 53 5.93 -13.81 -6.35
C PHE A 53 4.89 -14.72 -5.68
N ARG A 54 3.89 -15.16 -6.43
CA ARG A 54 2.86 -16.08 -5.93
C ARG A 54 3.43 -17.40 -5.41
N ALA A 55 4.43 -17.95 -6.10
CA ALA A 55 5.10 -19.18 -5.67
C ALA A 55 5.88 -19.01 -4.35
N THR A 56 6.39 -17.79 -4.10
CA THR A 56 7.21 -17.48 -2.93
C THR A 56 6.37 -17.12 -1.69
N PHE A 57 5.37 -16.25 -1.86
CA PHE A 57 4.60 -15.66 -0.76
C PHE A 57 3.20 -16.26 -0.61
N ASN A 58 2.70 -16.96 -1.62
CA ASN A 58 1.40 -17.62 -1.63
C ASN A 58 0.23 -16.70 -1.17
N PRO A 59 0.11 -15.47 -1.73
CA PRO A 59 -1.02 -14.60 -1.39
C PRO A 59 -2.35 -15.28 -1.75
N PRO A 60 -3.47 -14.91 -1.10
CA PRO A 60 -4.79 -15.44 -1.43
C PRO A 60 -5.09 -15.41 -2.93
N ALA A 61 -5.72 -16.46 -3.46
CA ALA A 61 -5.91 -16.62 -4.91
C ALA A 61 -6.73 -15.48 -5.55
N ALA A 62 -7.63 -14.86 -4.78
CA ALA A 62 -8.45 -13.74 -5.22
C ALA A 62 -7.67 -12.42 -5.36
N VAL A 63 -6.53 -12.27 -4.67
CA VAL A 63 -5.72 -11.05 -4.70
C VAL A 63 -5.07 -10.87 -6.05
N GLY A 64 -5.27 -9.73 -6.70
CA GLY A 64 -4.57 -9.36 -7.93
C GLY A 64 -3.07 -9.14 -7.65
N VAL A 65 -2.20 -9.76 -8.45
CA VAL A 65 -0.75 -9.53 -8.39
C VAL A 65 -0.30 -9.02 -9.75
N PHE A 66 0.22 -7.80 -9.78
CA PHE A 66 0.61 -7.06 -10.97
C PHE A 66 2.11 -6.79 -10.96
N GLY A 67 2.71 -6.64 -12.12
CA GLY A 67 4.14 -6.39 -12.30
C GLY A 67 4.69 -7.09 -13.53
N PRO A 68 6.03 -7.15 -13.69
CA PRO A 68 7.01 -6.50 -12.80
C PRO A 68 7.01 -4.98 -12.97
N TYR A 69 7.33 -4.24 -11.90
CA TYR A 69 7.64 -2.82 -12.05
C TYR A 69 9.15 -2.60 -12.35
N ALA A 70 9.48 -1.44 -12.92
CA ALA A 70 10.84 -1.20 -13.42
C ALA A 70 11.78 -0.53 -12.39
N GLY A 71 11.22 0.11 -11.37
CA GLY A 71 11.95 0.81 -10.31
C GLY A 71 12.46 -0.13 -9.22
N ARG A 72 12.81 0.47 -8.08
CA ARG A 72 13.13 -0.21 -6.82
C ARG A 72 12.64 0.65 -5.67
N LEU A 73 12.20 0.02 -4.61
CA LEU A 73 11.98 0.72 -3.35
C LEU A 73 13.32 1.02 -2.69
N SER A 74 13.52 2.27 -2.26
CA SER A 74 14.76 2.67 -1.61
C SER A 74 14.79 2.23 -0.15
N ASN A 75 15.83 1.51 0.25
CA ASN A 75 16.00 1.15 1.66
C ASN A 75 16.17 2.38 2.56
N GLY A 76 16.83 3.43 2.03
CA GLY A 76 17.07 4.67 2.78
C GLY A 76 15.88 5.62 2.88
N GLY A 77 14.75 5.24 2.29
CA GLY A 77 13.55 6.05 2.24
C GLY A 77 13.30 6.71 0.89
N GLU A 78 12.02 6.87 0.58
CA GLU A 78 11.54 7.57 -0.60
C GLU A 78 10.05 7.91 -0.48
N LYS A 79 9.57 8.66 -1.46
CA LYS A 79 8.17 8.97 -1.61
C LYS A 79 7.51 8.02 -2.60
N VAL A 80 6.57 7.21 -2.12
CA VAL A 80 5.65 6.43 -2.95
C VAL A 80 4.28 7.12 -2.94
N ALA A 81 3.72 7.39 -4.11
CA ALA A 81 2.42 8.04 -4.22
C ALA A 81 1.49 7.30 -5.17
N LEU A 82 0.25 7.11 -4.75
CA LEU A 82 -0.82 6.58 -5.59
C LEU A 82 -1.51 7.76 -6.28
N LYS A 83 -1.41 7.82 -7.61
CA LYS A 83 -1.94 8.91 -8.43
C LYS A 83 -3.05 8.42 -9.34
N LEU A 84 -4.16 9.17 -9.39
CA LEU A 84 -5.24 8.89 -10.33
C LEU A 84 -4.80 9.19 -11.77
N PRO A 85 -5.39 8.49 -12.78
CA PRO A 85 -5.22 8.86 -14.17
C PRO A 85 -5.74 10.29 -14.38
N GLU A 86 -5.09 11.00 -15.29
CA GLU A 86 -5.51 12.34 -15.66
C GLU A 86 -6.92 12.35 -16.26
N GLU A 87 -7.88 12.95 -15.57
CA GLU A 87 -8.98 13.65 -16.24
C GLU A 87 -8.62 15.14 -16.22
N ASN A 88 -8.01 15.64 -17.30
CA ASN A 88 -7.55 17.00 -17.37
C ASN A 88 -8.72 17.96 -17.67
N PRO A 89 -9.27 18.70 -16.69
CA PRO A 89 -10.24 19.75 -16.95
C PRO A 89 -9.59 21.06 -17.46
N LEU A 90 -8.23 21.15 -17.45
CA LEU A 90 -7.52 22.37 -17.83
C LEU A 90 -6.42 22.05 -18.85
N PRO A 91 -6.57 22.43 -20.14
CA PRO A 91 -5.60 22.12 -21.19
C PRO A 91 -4.19 22.71 -21.01
N ALA A 92 -3.99 23.53 -19.98
CA ALA A 92 -2.73 24.25 -19.72
C ALA A 92 -1.81 23.57 -18.70
N GLU A 93 -2.28 22.52 -17.99
CA GLU A 93 -1.52 21.84 -16.93
C GLU A 93 -1.48 20.33 -17.19
N PRO A 94 -0.65 19.86 -18.13
CA PRO A 94 -0.71 18.49 -18.64
C PRO A 94 -0.25 17.39 -17.67
N ASP A 95 0.26 17.73 -16.49
CA ASP A 95 0.92 16.74 -15.59
C ASP A 95 0.34 16.68 -14.16
N LEU A 96 -0.79 17.34 -13.90
CA LEU A 96 -1.40 17.30 -12.57
C LEU A 96 -2.24 16.04 -12.36
N LYS A 97 -1.57 14.94 -12.02
CA LYS A 97 -2.25 13.73 -11.53
C LYS A 97 -2.46 13.86 -10.01
N PRO A 98 -3.72 13.93 -9.54
CA PRO A 98 -3.96 14.05 -8.11
C PRO A 98 -3.48 12.78 -7.39
N ALA A 99 -2.69 12.96 -6.34
CA ALA A 99 -2.34 11.89 -5.44
C ALA A 99 -3.47 11.65 -4.45
N VAL A 100 -3.89 10.40 -4.32
CA VAL A 100 -4.93 9.97 -3.36
C VAL A 100 -4.34 9.42 -2.09
N ASP A 101 -3.10 8.92 -2.14
CA ASP A 101 -2.33 8.51 -0.97
C ASP A 101 -0.84 8.73 -1.22
N ILE A 102 -0.09 9.05 -0.16
CA ILE A 102 1.34 9.29 -0.20
C ILE A 102 1.97 8.68 1.05
N ALA A 103 2.98 7.84 0.85
CA ALA A 103 3.90 7.39 1.88
C ALA A 103 5.29 7.96 1.57
N ASP A 104 5.74 8.92 2.39
CA ASP A 104 7.09 9.48 2.31
C ASP A 104 7.88 8.91 3.48
N TYR A 105 8.40 7.69 3.27
CA TYR A 105 8.99 6.88 4.32
C TYR A 105 10.51 7.07 4.41
N ASN A 106 11.08 6.66 5.56
CA ASN A 106 12.50 6.74 5.84
C ASN A 106 12.95 5.50 6.66
N ASP A 107 14.25 5.24 6.70
CA ASP A 107 14.89 4.15 7.44
C ASP A 107 15.36 4.56 8.84
N THR A 108 15.14 5.83 9.22
CA THR A 108 15.59 6.39 10.52
C THR A 108 14.42 6.71 11.44
N SER A 109 14.66 6.59 12.77
CA SER A 109 13.65 6.97 13.77
C SER A 109 13.12 8.41 13.51
N PRO A 110 11.80 8.63 13.60
CA PRO A 110 10.78 7.77 14.23
C PRO A 110 10.15 6.70 13.32
N TRP A 111 10.60 6.50 12.10
CA TRP A 111 10.16 5.39 11.25
C TRP A 111 10.62 4.03 11.80
N PRO A 112 9.86 2.94 11.56
CA PRO A 112 10.36 1.59 11.83
C PRO A 112 11.64 1.31 11.04
N THR A 113 12.72 0.95 11.71
CA THR A 113 14.04 0.78 11.08
C THR A 113 14.33 -0.64 10.62
N SER A 114 13.55 -1.64 11.09
CA SER A 114 13.81 -3.04 10.75
C SER A 114 13.49 -3.39 9.28
N PRO A 115 12.58 -2.74 8.54
CA PRO A 115 12.40 -3.02 7.12
C PRO A 115 13.67 -2.83 6.28
N ASP A 116 14.61 -1.97 6.72
CA ASP A 116 15.89 -1.86 6.06
C ASP A 116 16.76 -3.11 6.29
N GLY A 117 16.82 -3.96 5.27
CA GLY A 117 17.75 -5.10 5.17
C GLY A 117 17.42 -6.33 6.01
N THR A 118 16.40 -6.35 6.87
CA THR A 118 16.03 -7.54 7.65
C THR A 118 14.97 -8.42 6.98
N GLY A 119 14.37 -7.93 5.90
CA GLY A 119 13.32 -8.61 5.15
C GLY A 119 11.92 -8.40 5.73
N THR A 120 11.74 -7.60 6.79
CA THR A 120 10.41 -7.19 7.25
C THR A 120 9.83 -6.10 6.32
N THR A 121 8.52 -5.90 6.36
CA THR A 121 7.80 -4.89 5.57
C THR A 121 7.35 -3.73 6.45
N LEU A 122 7.11 -2.56 5.86
CA LEU A 122 6.33 -1.50 6.49
C LEU A 122 4.84 -1.85 6.35
N GLU A 123 4.14 -1.93 7.48
CA GLU A 123 2.71 -2.21 7.54
C GLU A 123 1.99 -1.00 8.13
N ARG A 124 0.93 -0.54 7.45
CA ARG A 124 0.10 0.56 7.95
C ARG A 124 -0.80 0.05 9.07
N LEU A 125 -0.75 0.70 10.24
CA LEU A 125 -1.53 0.31 11.42
C LEU A 125 -3.05 0.44 11.20
N LEU A 126 -3.46 1.53 10.54
CA LEU A 126 -4.83 1.79 10.14
C LEU A 126 -4.86 2.21 8.68
N PRO A 127 -5.64 1.55 7.81
CA PRO A 127 -5.64 1.84 6.37
C PRO A 127 -5.94 3.31 6.04
N ALA A 128 -6.75 4.01 6.84
CA ALA A 128 -7.10 5.41 6.64
C ALA A 128 -6.14 6.41 7.32
N SER A 129 -5.09 5.94 8.01
CA SER A 129 -4.13 6.85 8.66
C SER A 129 -3.26 7.57 7.62
N TYR A 130 -2.69 8.71 8.01
CA TYR A 130 -1.86 9.52 7.11
C TYR A 130 -0.55 8.80 6.77
N GLY A 131 -0.33 8.54 5.47
CA GLY A 131 0.76 7.69 4.99
C GLY A 131 2.17 8.26 5.18
N SER A 132 2.33 9.58 5.33
CA SER A 132 3.64 10.19 5.60
C SER A 132 3.90 10.45 7.09
N ASP A 133 3.04 9.95 7.99
CA ASP A 133 3.28 10.01 9.42
C ASP A 133 3.93 8.68 9.89
N PRO A 134 5.14 8.71 10.45
CA PRO A 134 5.79 7.51 10.99
C PRO A 134 4.95 6.74 12.02
N ALA A 135 4.11 7.45 12.80
CA ALA A 135 3.21 6.85 13.78
C ALA A 135 2.10 5.99 13.14
N SER A 136 1.89 6.12 11.84
CA SER A 136 0.94 5.32 11.08
C SER A 136 1.47 3.94 10.68
N TRP A 137 2.74 3.64 10.95
CA TRP A 137 3.42 2.47 10.44
C TRP A 137 4.10 1.64 11.52
N GLN A 138 4.16 0.35 11.27
CA GLN A 138 4.95 -0.61 12.04
C GLN A 138 5.76 -1.51 11.10
N ALA A 139 6.74 -2.21 11.66
CA ALA A 139 7.39 -3.30 10.96
C ALA A 139 6.55 -4.58 11.08
N SER A 140 6.50 -5.38 10.03
CA SER A 140 5.88 -6.72 10.08
C SER A 140 6.55 -7.60 11.13
N ILE A 141 5.78 -8.52 11.71
CA ILE A 141 6.30 -9.49 12.69
C ILE A 141 7.23 -10.51 12.01
N SER A 142 6.86 -10.91 10.79
CA SER A 142 7.60 -11.92 10.01
C SER A 142 8.28 -11.30 8.80
N PRO A 143 9.44 -11.81 8.38
CA PRO A 143 10.02 -11.44 7.10
C PRO A 143 9.04 -11.67 5.95
N GLY A 144 8.94 -10.69 5.04
CA GLY A 144 8.02 -10.70 3.92
C GLY A 144 6.60 -10.24 4.25
N GLY A 145 6.28 -10.01 5.53
CA GLY A 145 4.93 -9.63 5.94
C GLY A 145 3.87 -10.67 5.59
N THR A 146 2.65 -10.21 5.32
CA THR A 146 1.50 -11.04 4.95
C THR A 146 0.83 -10.50 3.68
N PRO A 147 1.52 -10.50 2.52
CA PRO A 147 1.01 -9.84 1.31
C PRO A 147 -0.34 -10.40 0.87
N GLY A 148 -1.28 -9.49 0.65
CA GLY A 148 -2.65 -9.80 0.25
C GLY A 148 -3.57 -10.24 1.39
N VAL A 149 -3.10 -10.26 2.62
CA VAL A 149 -3.93 -10.55 3.79
C VAL A 149 -4.25 -9.25 4.51
N VAL A 150 -5.47 -8.78 4.34
CA VAL A 150 -5.96 -7.62 5.10
C VAL A 150 -6.27 -8.10 6.51
N ASP A 151 -5.56 -7.58 7.49
CA ASP A 151 -6.00 -7.73 8.87
C ASP A 151 -7.23 -6.82 9.08
N SER A 152 -8.41 -7.42 8.95
CA SER A 152 -9.68 -6.73 9.13
C SER A 152 -10.03 -6.52 10.60
N SER A 153 -9.20 -7.01 11.50
CA SER A 153 -9.36 -6.75 12.92
C SER A 153 -8.65 -5.44 13.25
N PRO A 154 -9.38 -4.37 13.61
CA PRO A 154 -8.72 -3.23 14.24
C PRO A 154 -7.96 -3.76 15.45
N PRO A 155 -6.74 -3.24 15.75
CA PRO A 155 -6.05 -3.58 16.97
C PRO A 155 -7.05 -3.46 18.12
N THR A 156 -7.31 -4.55 18.83
CA THR A 156 -8.23 -4.54 19.97
C THR A 156 -7.84 -3.50 21.01
N ASP A 157 -6.60 -3.10 21.02
CA ASP A 157 -6.00 -2.14 21.94
C ASP A 157 -6.30 -0.66 21.68
N TRP A 158 -6.59 -0.25 20.40
CA TRP A 158 -6.80 1.18 20.15
C TRP A 158 -8.14 1.70 20.67
N ARG A 159 -9.18 0.85 20.65
CA ARG A 159 -10.49 1.20 21.24
C ARG A 159 -10.37 1.35 22.75
N ASP A 160 -9.69 0.40 23.39
CA ASP A 160 -9.47 0.39 24.84
C ASP A 160 -8.49 1.49 25.28
N ALA A 161 -7.60 1.96 24.36
CA ALA A 161 -6.65 3.02 24.65
C ALA A 161 -7.26 4.45 24.55
N TYR A 162 -8.33 4.63 23.74
CA TYR A 162 -8.89 5.95 23.45
C TYR A 162 -10.35 6.11 23.87
N PHE A 163 -11.08 5.03 24.15
CA PHE A 163 -12.50 5.06 24.52
C PHE A 163 -12.75 4.23 25.76
N THR A 164 -13.52 4.76 26.70
CA THR A 164 -14.04 3.96 27.83
C THR A 164 -15.18 3.07 27.35
N SER A 165 -15.44 1.98 28.07
CA SER A 165 -16.57 1.08 27.75
C SER A 165 -17.92 1.76 27.66
N ALA A 166 -18.07 2.95 28.25
CA ALA A 166 -19.29 3.76 28.20
C ALA A 166 -19.41 4.54 26.86
N GLU A 167 -18.29 4.94 26.27
CA GLU A 167 -18.24 5.70 25.00
C GLU A 167 -18.45 4.81 23.79
N LEU A 168 -18.31 3.48 23.95
CA LEU A 168 -18.53 2.50 22.87
C LEU A 168 -19.99 2.03 22.76
N LEU A 169 -20.90 2.50 23.63
CA LEU A 169 -22.30 2.07 23.73
C LEU A 169 -23.30 3.16 23.30
N GLU A 170 -22.85 4.35 22.91
CA GLU A 170 -23.66 5.43 22.32
C GLU A 170 -23.49 5.47 20.78
#